data_7137d25a872c7c678ddf22f6eb18b785
#
_entry.id   7137d25a872c7c678ddf22f6eb18b785
#
_cell.length_a   1.000
_cell.length_b   1.000
_cell.length_c   1.000
_cell.angle_alpha   90.00
_cell.angle_beta   90.00
_cell.angle_gamma   90.00
#
_symmetry.space_group_name_H-M   'P 1'
#
loop_
_entity.id
_entity.type
_entity.pdbx_description
1 polymer ?
#
loop_
_entity_poly.entity_id
_entity_poly.type
_entity_poly.pdbx_seq_one_letter_code
_entity_poly.pdbx_strand_id
1 'polypeptide(L)'
;MKIDIWSDIVCPFCYIGKRHLELALDGFEHADDVDIVWHSYELDPTIEAVPDTTLVEKIAAKYGMTLEQSERSQEDIAARAAEVGLEFNWREAKFGNTFDAHRLVHLAAQHGRATEAHERLMRAYFTEGVAVGDTTELQRLGEELELPSDQVRALLAGTDFADDVRGDEEQARALGITGVPFFVLGEKYAISGAQPVELFEQALAQTWNELHGDTAASTSDDAVTAQAAHDHGPSCEGDHCSV
;
A
#
# COMPACT_ATOMS: atom_id res chain seq x y z
N MET A 1 -4.72 -13.77 13.85
CA MET A 1 -3.32 -13.38 13.46
C MET A 1 -3.35 -11.94 12.95
N LYS A 2 -2.41 -11.09 13.40
CA LYS A 2 -2.32 -9.69 12.92
C LYS A 2 -1.43 -9.59 11.69
N ILE A 3 -1.82 -8.75 10.73
CA ILE A 3 -0.99 -8.36 9.58
C ILE A 3 -0.90 -6.83 9.57
N ASP A 4 0.30 -6.31 9.78
CA ASP A 4 0.59 -4.89 9.67
C ASP A 4 1.02 -4.56 8.24
N ILE A 5 0.45 -3.50 7.63
CA ILE A 5 0.70 -3.15 6.23
C ILE A 5 1.05 -1.66 6.13
N TRP A 6 2.30 -1.35 5.78
CA TRP A 6 2.69 0.02 5.39
C TRP A 6 2.41 0.21 3.91
N SER A 7 1.68 1.27 3.59
CA SER A 7 1.17 1.50 2.24
C SER A 7 1.01 2.99 1.96
N ASP A 8 1.14 3.38 0.70
CA ASP A 8 0.73 4.70 0.22
C ASP A 8 -0.42 4.58 -0.79
N ILE A 9 -1.38 5.48 -0.71
CA ILE A 9 -2.60 5.50 -1.53
C ILE A 9 -2.29 5.62 -3.03
N VAL A 10 -1.22 6.32 -3.39
CA VAL A 10 -0.82 6.56 -4.79
C VAL A 10 0.25 5.58 -5.29
N CYS A 11 0.60 4.57 -4.51
CA CYS A 11 1.56 3.56 -4.89
C CYS A 11 0.89 2.41 -5.67
N PRO A 12 1.21 2.19 -6.95
CA PRO A 12 0.59 1.13 -7.74
C PRO A 12 0.92 -0.27 -7.21
N PHE A 13 2.14 -0.46 -6.72
CA PHE A 13 2.54 -1.74 -6.12
C PHE A 13 1.85 -2.00 -4.80
N CYS A 14 1.46 -0.96 -4.04
CA CYS A 14 0.63 -1.13 -2.85
C CYS A 14 -0.76 -1.68 -3.21
N TYR A 15 -1.37 -1.20 -4.29
CA TYR A 15 -2.67 -1.70 -4.73
C TYR A 15 -2.57 -3.14 -5.28
N ILE A 16 -1.54 -3.45 -6.06
CA ILE A 16 -1.28 -4.81 -6.56
C ILE A 16 -0.99 -5.75 -5.38
N GLY A 17 -0.10 -5.36 -4.44
CA GLY A 17 0.25 -6.17 -3.28
C GLY A 17 -0.93 -6.42 -2.34
N LYS A 18 -1.80 -5.41 -2.15
CA LYS A 18 -3.08 -5.57 -1.45
C LYS A 18 -3.94 -6.64 -2.11
N ARG A 19 -4.08 -6.60 -3.45
CA ARG A 19 -4.86 -7.59 -4.21
C ARG A 19 -4.26 -8.98 -4.11
N HIS A 20 -2.92 -9.13 -4.13
CA HIS A 20 -2.27 -10.43 -3.94
C HIS A 20 -2.54 -11.01 -2.54
N LEU A 21 -2.48 -10.17 -1.49
CA LEU A 21 -2.83 -10.60 -0.13
C LEU A 21 -4.30 -11.03 -0.04
N GLU A 22 -5.23 -10.28 -0.64
CA GLU A 22 -6.65 -10.62 -0.67
C GLU A 22 -6.90 -11.98 -1.35
N LEU A 23 -6.27 -12.21 -2.51
CA LEU A 23 -6.37 -13.49 -3.22
C LEU A 23 -5.80 -14.65 -2.39
N ALA A 24 -4.71 -14.43 -1.65
CA ALA A 24 -4.16 -15.44 -0.75
C ALA A 24 -5.09 -15.70 0.46
N LEU A 25 -5.74 -14.66 0.98
CA LEU A 25 -6.71 -14.78 2.08
C LEU A 25 -7.99 -15.49 1.64
N ASP A 26 -8.47 -15.32 0.41
CA ASP A 26 -9.64 -16.02 -0.13
C ASP A 26 -9.48 -17.55 -0.09
N GLY A 27 -8.25 -18.06 -0.20
CA GLY A 27 -7.92 -19.48 -0.09
C GLY A 27 -7.49 -19.93 1.32
N PHE A 28 -7.40 -19.02 2.29
CA PHE A 28 -6.89 -19.31 3.62
C PHE A 28 -8.00 -19.72 4.59
N GLU A 29 -7.92 -20.93 5.18
CA GLU A 29 -8.96 -21.50 6.06
C GLU A 29 -9.28 -20.61 7.28
N HIS A 30 -8.32 -19.80 7.73
CA HIS A 30 -8.44 -18.96 8.92
C HIS A 30 -8.50 -17.47 8.59
N ALA A 31 -9.00 -17.11 7.40
CA ALA A 31 -9.07 -15.72 6.96
C ALA A 31 -9.87 -14.83 7.92
N ASP A 32 -10.94 -15.35 8.48
CA ASP A 32 -11.80 -14.63 9.46
C ASP A 32 -11.08 -14.31 10.79
N ASP A 33 -9.98 -15.01 11.08
CA ASP A 33 -9.16 -14.79 12.28
C ASP A 33 -7.92 -13.90 12.00
N VAL A 34 -7.88 -13.28 10.82
CA VAL A 34 -6.82 -12.35 10.43
C VAL A 34 -7.29 -10.91 10.63
N ASP A 35 -6.53 -10.16 11.42
CA ASP A 35 -6.72 -8.73 11.65
C ASP A 35 -5.73 -7.93 10.82
N ILE A 36 -6.22 -7.08 9.91
CA ILE A 36 -5.41 -6.24 9.03
C ILE A 36 -5.32 -4.83 9.62
N VAL A 37 -4.09 -4.39 9.88
CA VAL A 37 -3.80 -3.04 10.38
C VAL A 37 -3.03 -2.27 9.30
N TRP A 38 -3.62 -1.16 8.86
CA TRP A 38 -3.02 -0.27 7.88
C TRP A 38 -2.19 0.81 8.57
N HIS A 39 -0.98 1.01 8.08
CA HIS A 39 -0.05 2.05 8.50
C HIS A 39 0.25 2.99 7.33
N SER A 40 0.30 4.26 7.64
CA SER A 40 0.59 5.33 6.70
C SER A 40 2.04 5.33 6.26
N TYR A 41 2.27 5.58 4.97
CA TYR A 41 3.59 5.82 4.42
C TYR A 41 3.47 6.76 3.22
N GLU A 42 4.08 7.95 3.28
CA GLU A 42 4.09 8.89 2.16
C GLU A 42 5.35 8.67 1.31
N LEU A 43 5.21 8.31 0.04
CA LEU A 43 6.32 8.19 -0.92
C LEU A 43 6.97 9.54 -1.28
N ASP A 44 6.23 10.63 -1.13
CA ASP A 44 6.70 11.99 -1.32
C ASP A 44 5.93 12.97 -0.41
N PRO A 45 6.34 13.14 0.85
CA PRO A 45 5.65 14.04 1.79
C PRO A 45 5.82 15.53 1.44
N THR A 46 6.64 15.86 0.43
CA THR A 46 6.96 17.25 0.08
C THR A 46 6.16 17.77 -1.11
N ILE A 47 5.39 16.90 -1.77
CA ILE A 47 4.61 17.30 -2.92
C ILE A 47 3.38 18.13 -2.52
N GLU A 48 2.96 19.03 -3.40
CA GLU A 48 1.72 19.80 -3.24
C GLU A 48 0.48 18.88 -3.26
N ALA A 49 -0.60 19.30 -2.62
CA ALA A 49 -1.85 18.54 -2.56
C ALA A 49 -2.38 18.20 -3.96
N VAL A 50 -2.39 19.16 -4.87
CA VAL A 50 -2.80 18.97 -6.28
C VAL A 50 -1.82 19.76 -7.17
N PRO A 51 -0.71 19.15 -7.61
CA PRO A 51 0.26 19.82 -8.48
C PRO A 51 -0.26 19.97 -9.91
N ASP A 52 0.23 20.98 -10.63
CA ASP A 52 -0.08 21.23 -12.04
C ASP A 52 0.70 20.33 -13.01
N THR A 53 1.30 19.25 -12.54
CA THR A 53 2.11 18.32 -13.35
C THR A 53 1.40 16.99 -13.52
N THR A 54 1.57 16.36 -14.67
CA THR A 54 1.04 15.01 -14.92
C THR A 54 1.85 13.95 -14.17
N LEU A 55 1.25 12.77 -13.96
CA LEU A 55 1.96 11.61 -13.40
C LEU A 55 3.21 11.26 -14.23
N VAL A 56 3.09 11.29 -15.57
CA VAL A 56 4.21 10.99 -16.49
C VAL A 56 5.38 11.94 -16.30
N GLU A 57 5.10 13.25 -16.23
CA GLU A 57 6.15 14.27 -16.00
C GLU A 57 6.81 14.12 -14.64
N LYS A 58 6.02 13.84 -13.59
CA LYS A 58 6.54 13.62 -12.23
C LYS A 58 7.45 12.40 -12.18
N ILE A 59 7.04 11.28 -12.75
CA ILE A 59 7.82 10.04 -12.79
C ILE A 59 9.08 10.23 -13.62
N ALA A 60 8.97 10.87 -14.80
CA ALA A 60 10.13 11.18 -15.64
C ALA A 60 11.17 12.02 -14.89
N ALA A 61 10.72 13.05 -14.17
CA ALA A 61 11.60 13.93 -13.39
C ALA A 61 12.23 13.18 -12.20
N LYS A 62 11.43 12.38 -11.47
CA LYS A 62 11.89 11.64 -10.28
C LYS A 62 12.99 10.63 -10.62
N TYR A 63 12.89 9.94 -11.76
CA TYR A 63 13.80 8.86 -12.13
C TYR A 63 14.78 9.23 -13.26
N GLY A 64 14.80 10.48 -13.72
CA GLY A 64 15.72 10.95 -14.75
C GLY A 64 15.50 10.30 -16.12
N MET A 65 14.25 9.89 -16.40
CA MET A 65 13.88 9.23 -17.67
C MET A 65 13.18 10.20 -18.64
N THR A 66 13.04 9.79 -19.91
CA THR A 66 12.25 10.54 -20.88
C THR A 66 10.75 10.36 -20.62
N LEU A 67 9.92 11.27 -21.14
CA LEU A 67 8.46 11.13 -21.05
C LEU A 67 7.99 9.81 -21.67
N GLU A 68 8.54 9.43 -22.81
CA GLU A 68 8.21 8.17 -23.48
C GLU A 68 8.56 6.93 -22.63
N GLN A 69 9.71 6.96 -21.93
CA GLN A 69 10.08 5.90 -20.99
C GLN A 69 9.13 5.86 -19.78
N SER A 70 8.74 7.02 -19.28
CA SER A 70 7.77 7.13 -18.20
C SER A 70 6.40 6.57 -18.62
N GLU A 71 5.91 6.93 -19.82
CA GLU A 71 4.65 6.37 -20.34
C GLU A 71 4.69 4.85 -20.45
N ARG A 72 5.75 4.28 -21.03
CA ARG A 72 5.91 2.82 -21.11
C ARG A 72 5.91 2.16 -19.73
N SER A 73 6.60 2.77 -18.76
CA SER A 73 6.59 2.28 -17.39
C SER A 73 5.18 2.25 -16.80
N GLN A 74 4.36 3.29 -17.06
CA GLN A 74 2.96 3.30 -16.61
C GLN A 74 2.11 2.25 -17.36
N GLU A 75 2.35 2.01 -18.64
CA GLU A 75 1.70 0.95 -19.40
C GLU A 75 2.03 -0.45 -18.84
N ASP A 76 3.30 -0.70 -18.52
CA ASP A 76 3.73 -1.96 -17.92
C ASP A 76 3.10 -2.18 -16.53
N ILE A 77 3.03 -1.13 -15.71
CA ILE A 77 2.37 -1.20 -14.39
C ILE A 77 0.87 -1.44 -14.54
N ALA A 78 0.21 -0.76 -15.49
CA ALA A 78 -1.22 -0.97 -15.77
C ALA A 78 -1.50 -2.40 -16.26
N ALA A 79 -0.62 -2.99 -17.07
CA ALA A 79 -0.72 -4.37 -17.50
C ALA A 79 -0.65 -5.34 -16.30
N ARG A 80 0.31 -5.15 -15.39
CA ARG A 80 0.42 -5.95 -14.16
C ARG A 80 -0.82 -5.79 -13.26
N ALA A 81 -1.34 -4.58 -13.12
CA ALA A 81 -2.57 -4.33 -12.38
C ALA A 81 -3.77 -5.08 -12.97
N ALA A 82 -3.87 -5.13 -14.31
CA ALA A 82 -4.93 -5.85 -15.01
C ALA A 82 -4.88 -7.37 -14.79
N GLU A 83 -3.70 -7.97 -14.59
CA GLU A 83 -3.54 -9.40 -14.29
C GLU A 83 -4.26 -9.81 -13.00
N VAL A 84 -4.43 -8.86 -12.06
CA VAL A 84 -5.13 -9.08 -10.78
C VAL A 84 -6.48 -8.37 -10.71
N GLY A 85 -7.04 -8.00 -11.87
CA GLY A 85 -8.38 -7.41 -12.00
C GLY A 85 -8.47 -5.94 -11.57
N LEU A 86 -7.35 -5.22 -11.50
CA LEU A 86 -7.32 -3.80 -11.21
C LEU A 86 -7.28 -2.98 -12.50
N GLU A 87 -8.07 -1.89 -12.55
CA GLU A 87 -8.07 -0.93 -13.65
C GLU A 87 -7.21 0.28 -13.26
N PHE A 88 -6.12 0.50 -13.98
CA PHE A 88 -5.22 1.63 -13.75
C PHE A 88 -5.28 2.62 -14.92
N ASN A 89 -6.05 3.67 -14.78
CA ASN A 89 -6.22 4.76 -15.74
C ASN A 89 -5.14 5.84 -15.54
N TRP A 90 -3.88 5.48 -15.69
CA TRP A 90 -2.74 6.32 -15.34
C TRP A 90 -2.69 7.68 -16.06
N ARG A 91 -3.33 7.80 -17.24
CA ARG A 91 -3.43 9.07 -17.99
C ARG A 91 -4.32 10.09 -17.29
N GLU A 92 -5.29 9.61 -16.50
CA GLU A 92 -6.23 10.43 -15.73
C GLU A 92 -5.78 10.62 -14.27
N ALA A 93 -4.75 9.88 -13.83
CA ALA A 93 -4.29 9.90 -12.45
C ALA A 93 -3.76 11.29 -12.07
N LYS A 94 -4.33 11.87 -11.02
CA LYS A 94 -3.96 13.18 -10.46
C LYS A 94 -3.07 12.97 -9.25
N PHE A 95 -1.77 12.85 -9.52
CA PHE A 95 -0.77 12.69 -8.48
C PHE A 95 -0.76 13.89 -7.53
N GLY A 96 -0.57 13.64 -6.23
CA GLY A 96 -0.55 14.69 -5.22
C GLY A 96 -0.20 14.16 -3.83
N ASN A 97 -0.18 15.04 -2.84
CA ASN A 97 0.10 14.68 -1.45
C ASN A 97 -0.97 13.76 -0.89
N THR A 98 -0.57 12.75 -0.12
CA THR A 98 -1.45 11.72 0.43
C THR A 98 -1.69 11.84 1.93
N PHE A 99 -1.13 12.87 2.58
CA PHE A 99 -1.21 13.05 4.03
C PHE A 99 -2.66 13.07 4.56
N ASP A 100 -3.53 13.89 3.95
CA ASP A 100 -4.93 13.99 4.40
C ASP A 100 -5.73 12.72 4.04
N ALA A 101 -5.38 12.02 2.96
CA ALA A 101 -5.97 10.72 2.64
C ALA A 101 -5.60 9.66 3.70
N HIS A 102 -4.35 9.64 4.18
CA HIS A 102 -3.95 8.78 5.30
C HIS A 102 -4.68 9.12 6.59
N ARG A 103 -4.84 10.41 6.92
CA ARG A 103 -5.63 10.85 8.08
C ARG A 103 -7.08 10.35 7.99
N LEU A 104 -7.66 10.37 6.79
CA LEU A 104 -9.01 9.83 6.53
C LEU A 104 -9.06 8.31 6.75
N VAL A 105 -8.01 7.55 6.41
CA VAL A 105 -7.92 6.12 6.72
C VAL A 105 -7.90 5.89 8.23
N HIS A 106 -7.17 6.69 9.01
CA HIS A 106 -7.17 6.59 10.48
C HIS A 106 -8.55 6.89 11.08
N LEU A 107 -9.27 7.90 10.55
CA LEU A 107 -10.65 8.13 10.95
C LEU A 107 -11.53 6.91 10.62
N ALA A 108 -11.40 6.36 9.41
CA ALA A 108 -12.13 5.17 9.01
C ALA A 108 -11.82 3.96 9.91
N ALA A 109 -10.57 3.81 10.36
CA ALA A 109 -10.16 2.76 11.30
C ALA A 109 -10.92 2.84 12.62
N GLN A 110 -11.19 4.04 13.15
CA GLN A 110 -12.02 4.22 14.36
C GLN A 110 -13.47 3.73 14.17
N HIS A 111 -13.91 3.66 12.92
CA HIS A 111 -15.24 3.13 12.54
C HIS A 111 -15.19 1.69 12.01
N GLY A 112 -14.04 0.99 12.12
CA GLY A 112 -13.86 -0.38 11.63
C GLY A 112 -13.82 -0.50 10.11
N ARG A 113 -13.51 0.58 9.37
CA ARG A 113 -13.59 0.67 7.91
C ARG A 113 -12.24 1.00 7.25
N ALA A 114 -11.11 0.72 7.89
CA ALA A 114 -9.79 1.08 7.36
C ALA A 114 -9.51 0.42 6.01
N THR A 115 -9.79 -0.88 5.86
CA THR A 115 -9.57 -1.62 4.62
C THR A 115 -10.47 -1.12 3.48
N GLU A 116 -11.74 -0.82 3.79
CA GLU A 116 -12.68 -0.22 2.84
C GLU A 116 -12.22 1.18 2.39
N ALA A 117 -11.71 1.99 3.31
CA ALA A 117 -11.17 3.31 3.02
C ALA A 117 -9.94 3.22 2.12
N HIS A 118 -9.02 2.31 2.41
CA HIS A 118 -7.86 2.05 1.56
C HIS A 118 -8.28 1.66 0.14
N GLU A 119 -9.20 0.71 -0.01
CA GLU A 119 -9.73 0.30 -1.31
C GLU A 119 -10.40 1.46 -2.03
N ARG A 120 -11.24 2.24 -1.34
CA ARG A 120 -11.99 3.34 -1.95
C ARG A 120 -11.08 4.46 -2.44
N LEU A 121 -10.08 4.83 -1.65
CA LEU A 121 -9.11 5.87 -1.99
C LEU A 121 -8.20 5.44 -3.14
N MET A 122 -7.68 4.21 -3.12
CA MET A 122 -6.88 3.67 -4.22
C MET A 122 -7.68 3.61 -5.52
N ARG A 123 -8.91 3.11 -5.49
CA ARG A 123 -9.79 3.10 -6.66
C ARG A 123 -10.07 4.51 -7.17
N ALA A 124 -10.31 5.47 -6.28
CA ALA A 124 -10.52 6.87 -6.66
C ALA A 124 -9.33 7.41 -7.45
N TYR A 125 -8.13 7.15 -6.97
CA TYR A 125 -6.90 7.59 -7.63
C TYR A 125 -6.61 6.84 -8.93
N PHE A 126 -6.54 5.50 -8.87
CA PHE A 126 -6.07 4.68 -9.99
C PHE A 126 -7.09 4.51 -11.11
N THR A 127 -8.37 4.39 -10.77
CA THR A 127 -9.42 4.08 -11.75
C THR A 127 -10.21 5.31 -12.13
N GLU A 128 -10.53 6.20 -11.17
CA GLU A 128 -11.47 7.30 -11.37
C GLU A 128 -10.77 8.65 -11.64
N GLY A 129 -9.43 8.72 -11.54
CA GLY A 129 -8.65 9.94 -11.77
C GLY A 129 -8.93 11.05 -10.75
N VAL A 130 -9.30 10.68 -9.52
CA VAL A 130 -9.59 11.63 -8.44
C VAL A 130 -8.30 12.13 -7.81
N ALA A 131 -8.22 13.44 -7.54
CA ALA A 131 -7.12 14.03 -6.79
C ALA A 131 -7.29 13.74 -5.29
N VAL A 132 -6.64 12.72 -4.76
CA VAL A 132 -6.73 12.33 -3.34
C VAL A 132 -6.04 13.30 -2.37
N GLY A 133 -5.41 14.34 -2.87
CA GLY A 133 -4.93 15.49 -2.09
C GLY A 133 -5.93 16.65 -2.01
N ASP A 134 -7.03 16.61 -2.77
CA ASP A 134 -8.06 17.64 -2.74
C ASP A 134 -9.05 17.39 -1.59
N THR A 135 -9.19 18.38 -0.71
CA THR A 135 -10.05 18.27 0.48
C THR A 135 -11.53 18.13 0.15
N THR A 136 -11.99 18.68 -0.99
CA THR A 136 -13.37 18.53 -1.45
C THR A 136 -13.64 17.11 -1.89
N GLU A 137 -12.68 16.49 -2.59
CA GLU A 137 -12.79 15.10 -3.01
C GLU A 137 -12.69 14.15 -1.80
N LEU A 138 -11.79 14.42 -0.84
CA LEU A 138 -11.70 13.64 0.38
C LEU A 138 -12.98 13.73 1.22
N GLN A 139 -13.63 14.90 1.29
CA GLN A 139 -14.93 15.05 1.94
C GLN A 139 -15.98 14.12 1.27
N ARG A 140 -16.07 14.13 -0.05
CA ARG A 140 -16.98 13.28 -0.82
C ARG A 140 -16.69 11.78 -0.60
N LEU A 141 -15.41 11.38 -0.65
CA LEU A 141 -14.99 10.00 -0.42
C LEU A 141 -15.29 9.53 1.01
N GLY A 142 -15.13 10.41 2.01
CA GLY A 142 -15.51 10.13 3.38
C GLY A 142 -17.03 9.90 3.54
N GLU A 143 -17.85 10.65 2.81
CA GLU A 143 -19.31 10.46 2.79
C GLU A 143 -19.71 9.12 2.11
N GLU A 144 -19.03 8.74 1.02
CA GLU A 144 -19.22 7.44 0.37
C GLU A 144 -18.82 6.25 1.26
N LEU A 145 -17.83 6.46 2.14
CA LEU A 145 -17.44 5.51 3.18
C LEU A 145 -18.39 5.52 4.39
N GLU A 146 -19.50 6.26 4.33
CA GLU A 146 -20.47 6.40 5.43
C GLU A 146 -19.84 6.89 6.74
N LEU A 147 -18.72 7.63 6.65
CA LEU A 147 -18.13 8.27 7.82
C LEU A 147 -18.96 9.49 8.23
N PRO A 148 -19.03 9.85 9.52
CA PRO A 148 -19.76 11.03 9.95
C PRO A 148 -19.23 12.30 9.29
N SER A 149 -20.06 13.00 8.50
CA SER A 149 -19.64 14.15 7.70
C SER A 149 -19.08 15.32 8.52
N ASP A 150 -19.47 15.45 9.78
CA ASP A 150 -18.92 16.44 10.71
C ASP A 150 -17.51 16.08 11.16
N GLN A 151 -17.21 14.80 11.39
CA GLN A 151 -15.87 14.31 11.71
C GLN A 151 -14.93 14.46 10.50
N VAL A 152 -15.36 14.10 9.30
CA VAL A 152 -14.57 14.29 8.08
C VAL A 152 -14.23 15.76 7.87
N ARG A 153 -15.20 16.65 8.02
CA ARG A 153 -14.96 18.11 7.93
C ARG A 153 -14.01 18.63 9.00
N ALA A 154 -14.16 18.15 10.23
CA ALA A 154 -13.30 18.55 11.34
C ALA A 154 -11.85 18.09 11.08
N LEU A 155 -11.66 16.85 10.64
CA LEU A 155 -10.37 16.28 10.24
C LEU A 155 -9.71 17.17 9.18
N LEU A 156 -10.40 17.44 8.06
CA LEU A 156 -9.84 18.19 6.92
C LEU A 156 -9.56 19.67 7.26
N ALA A 157 -10.29 20.25 8.21
CA ALA A 157 -10.05 21.61 8.69
C ALA A 157 -9.02 21.71 9.83
N GLY A 158 -8.70 20.60 10.47
CA GLY A 158 -7.85 20.53 11.66
C GLY A 158 -6.59 19.68 11.45
N THR A 159 -6.09 19.13 12.56
CA THR A 159 -4.88 18.31 12.61
C THR A 159 -5.13 16.89 13.17
N ASP A 160 -6.38 16.48 13.28
CA ASP A 160 -6.73 15.17 13.79
C ASP A 160 -6.01 14.06 13.00
N PHE A 161 -5.46 13.07 13.69
CA PHE A 161 -4.65 11.96 13.14
C PHE A 161 -3.33 12.37 12.46
N ALA A 162 -2.90 13.63 12.53
CA ALA A 162 -1.60 14.05 12.01
C ALA A 162 -0.44 13.32 12.72
N ASP A 163 -0.52 13.20 14.05
CA ASP A 163 0.49 12.48 14.84
C ASP A 163 0.44 10.98 14.60
N ASP A 164 -0.72 10.40 14.29
CA ASP A 164 -0.86 8.97 13.96
C ASP A 164 -0.13 8.65 12.64
N VAL A 165 -0.35 9.47 11.59
CA VAL A 165 0.38 9.33 10.31
C VAL A 165 1.89 9.44 10.53
N ARG A 166 2.35 10.42 11.29
CA ARG A 166 3.80 10.59 11.57
C ARG A 166 4.35 9.46 12.43
N GLY A 167 3.56 8.94 13.37
CA GLY A 167 3.90 7.77 14.18
C GLY A 167 4.12 6.51 13.34
N ASP A 168 3.24 6.24 12.37
CA ASP A 168 3.39 5.12 11.43
C ASP A 168 4.69 5.22 10.61
N GLU A 169 5.01 6.43 10.11
CA GLU A 169 6.24 6.67 9.36
C GLU A 169 7.49 6.55 10.23
N GLU A 170 7.42 6.96 11.50
CA GLU A 170 8.52 6.76 12.45
C GLU A 170 8.71 5.29 12.75
N GLN A 171 7.63 4.53 12.91
CA GLN A 171 7.68 3.09 13.10
C GLN A 171 8.28 2.42 11.86
N ALA A 172 7.88 2.80 10.65
CA ALA A 172 8.48 2.30 9.41
C ALA A 172 10.01 2.52 9.40
N ARG A 173 10.45 3.74 9.72
CA ARG A 173 11.88 4.08 9.81
C ARG A 173 12.62 3.26 10.87
N ALA A 174 12.03 3.07 12.03
CA ALA A 174 12.61 2.26 13.12
C ALA A 174 12.76 0.78 12.74
N LEU A 175 11.84 0.25 11.93
CA LEU A 175 11.88 -1.11 11.39
C LEU A 175 12.78 -1.24 10.14
N GLY A 176 13.35 -0.14 9.64
CA GLY A 176 14.19 -0.14 8.43
C GLY A 176 13.40 -0.30 7.13
N ILE A 177 12.10 0.01 7.14
CA ILE A 177 11.26 0.01 5.95
C ILE A 177 11.63 1.22 5.09
N THR A 178 12.13 0.96 3.89
CA THR A 178 12.57 2.00 2.94
C THR A 178 11.67 2.15 1.73
N GLY A 179 10.62 1.33 1.63
CA GLY A 179 9.66 1.35 0.54
C GLY A 179 8.43 0.52 0.84
N VAL A 180 7.37 0.75 0.07
CA VAL A 180 6.06 0.13 0.25
C VAL A 180 5.56 -0.50 -1.07
N PRO A 181 4.67 -1.52 -1.00
CA PRO A 181 4.05 -2.07 0.21
C PRO A 181 5.04 -2.86 1.05
N PHE A 182 4.80 -2.87 2.35
CA PHE A 182 5.54 -3.71 3.28
C PHE A 182 4.56 -4.36 4.25
N PHE A 183 4.66 -5.67 4.41
CA PHE A 183 3.73 -6.46 5.22
C PHE A 183 4.50 -7.14 6.35
N VAL A 184 3.93 -7.15 7.55
CA VAL A 184 4.45 -7.91 8.69
C VAL A 184 3.36 -8.83 9.20
N LEU A 185 3.61 -10.14 9.14
CA LEU A 185 2.66 -11.17 9.52
C LEU A 185 3.01 -11.70 10.93
N GLY A 186 2.08 -11.54 11.87
CA GLY A 186 2.18 -12.06 13.22
C GLY A 186 3.44 -11.60 13.98
N GLU A 187 3.98 -10.43 13.66
CA GLU A 187 5.24 -9.88 14.20
C GLU A 187 6.47 -10.78 13.97
N LYS A 188 6.38 -11.74 13.03
CA LYS A 188 7.42 -12.74 12.79
C LYS A 188 8.03 -12.66 11.39
N TYR A 189 7.19 -12.51 10.38
CA TYR A 189 7.60 -12.55 8.98
C TYR A 189 7.31 -11.24 8.29
N ALA A 190 8.24 -10.82 7.44
CA ALA A 190 8.10 -9.60 6.65
C ALA A 190 8.13 -9.93 5.16
N ILE A 191 7.22 -9.31 4.39
CA ILE A 191 7.17 -9.35 2.94
C ILE A 191 7.34 -7.93 2.42
N SER A 192 8.35 -7.71 1.59
CA SER A 192 8.61 -6.42 0.96
C SER A 192 8.15 -6.45 -0.49
N GLY A 193 7.39 -5.43 -0.90
CA GLY A 193 6.87 -5.30 -2.26
C GLY A 193 5.63 -6.15 -2.55
N ALA A 194 5.11 -6.00 -3.78
CA ALA A 194 3.98 -6.77 -4.29
C ALA A 194 4.44 -8.16 -4.75
N GLN A 195 4.78 -9.02 -3.81
CA GLN A 195 5.20 -10.39 -4.08
C GLN A 195 4.04 -11.23 -4.65
N PRO A 196 4.33 -12.34 -5.37
CA PRO A 196 3.29 -13.23 -5.91
C PRO A 196 2.36 -13.80 -4.83
N VAL A 197 1.14 -14.17 -5.22
CA VAL A 197 0.10 -14.70 -4.32
C VAL A 197 0.60 -15.93 -3.55
N GLU A 198 1.34 -16.81 -4.21
CA GLU A 198 1.88 -18.04 -3.62
C GLU A 198 2.82 -17.77 -2.43
N LEU A 199 3.53 -16.63 -2.45
CA LEU A 199 4.40 -16.26 -1.33
C LEU A 199 3.56 -15.79 -0.13
N PHE A 200 2.47 -15.07 -0.36
CA PHE A 200 1.53 -14.72 0.69
C PHE A 200 0.84 -15.95 1.29
N GLU A 201 0.41 -16.90 0.45
CA GLU A 201 -0.19 -18.16 0.90
C GLU A 201 0.76 -18.94 1.83
N GLN A 202 2.03 -19.08 1.42
CA GLN A 202 3.05 -19.74 2.22
C GLN A 202 3.30 -19.01 3.54
N ALA A 203 3.44 -17.69 3.51
CA ALA A 203 3.69 -16.89 4.71
C ALA A 203 2.50 -16.92 5.68
N LEU A 204 1.26 -16.88 5.17
CA LEU A 204 0.04 -17.01 5.98
C LEU A 204 0.00 -18.37 6.70
N ALA A 205 0.19 -19.46 5.95
CA ALA A 205 0.18 -20.81 6.50
C ALA A 205 1.30 -21.03 7.52
N GLN A 206 2.51 -20.59 7.22
CA GLN A 206 3.66 -20.72 8.13
C GLN A 206 3.44 -19.91 9.41
N THR A 207 3.06 -18.62 9.27
CA THR A 207 2.83 -17.75 10.44
C THR A 207 1.72 -18.31 11.32
N TRP A 208 0.63 -18.77 10.72
CA TRP A 208 -0.49 -19.36 11.44
C TRP A 208 -0.08 -20.59 12.25
N ASN A 209 0.61 -21.53 11.60
CA ASN A 209 1.09 -22.75 12.25
C ASN A 209 2.03 -22.47 13.43
N GLU A 210 2.88 -21.46 13.32
CA GLU A 210 3.79 -21.08 14.40
C GLU A 210 3.12 -20.35 15.56
N LEU A 211 2.01 -19.66 15.29
CA LEU A 211 1.24 -18.97 16.34
C LEU A 211 0.25 -19.89 17.06
N HIS A 212 -0.27 -20.91 16.36
CA HIS A 212 -1.36 -21.76 16.86
C HIS A 212 -1.01 -23.25 16.86
N GLY A 213 0.12 -23.65 16.29
CA GLY A 213 0.54 -25.04 16.29
C GLY A 213 0.96 -25.50 17.68
N ASP A 214 0.41 -26.62 18.13
CA ASP A 214 0.90 -27.35 19.28
C ASP A 214 2.38 -27.71 19.08
N THR A 215 3.19 -27.52 20.11
CA THR A 215 4.58 -27.94 20.19
C THR A 215 4.69 -29.48 20.18
N ALA A 216 4.42 -30.10 19.04
CA ALA A 216 4.71 -31.50 18.78
C ALA A 216 5.89 -31.60 17.82
N ALA A 217 7.05 -31.73 18.44
CA ALA A 217 8.31 -32.24 17.89
C ALA A 217 8.37 -32.51 16.39
N SER A 218 9.12 -31.70 15.65
CA SER A 218 9.96 -32.22 14.58
C SER A 218 11.28 -31.47 14.52
N THR A 219 12.31 -32.13 15.05
CA THR A 219 13.70 -31.88 14.69
C THR A 219 13.87 -32.20 13.20
N SER A 220 13.91 -31.19 12.39
CA SER A 220 14.61 -31.20 11.13
C SER A 220 15.08 -29.76 10.87
N ASP A 221 16.38 -29.58 11.09
CA ASP A 221 17.15 -28.45 10.60
C ASP A 221 16.96 -28.35 9.09
N ASP A 222 16.17 -27.37 8.67
CA ASP A 222 16.32 -26.69 7.42
C ASP A 222 15.76 -25.28 7.63
N ALA A 223 16.64 -24.41 8.11
CA ALA A 223 16.39 -22.99 8.15
C ALA A 223 16.24 -22.50 6.69
N VAL A 224 15.01 -22.42 6.21
CA VAL A 224 14.70 -21.57 5.06
C VAL A 224 14.75 -20.14 5.57
N THR A 225 15.96 -19.59 5.61
CA THR A 225 16.12 -18.14 5.60
C THR A 225 15.45 -17.68 4.31
N ALA A 226 14.30 -17.04 4.43
CA ALA A 226 13.73 -16.23 3.37
C ALA A 226 14.67 -15.02 3.18
N GLN A 227 15.82 -15.30 2.60
CA GLN A 227 16.70 -14.29 2.06
C GLN A 227 15.95 -13.73 0.85
N ALA A 228 15.60 -12.44 0.91
CA ALA A 228 15.10 -11.70 -0.21
C ALA A 228 15.99 -11.99 -1.42
N ALA A 229 15.53 -12.88 -2.28
CA ALA A 229 16.09 -12.97 -3.61
C ALA A 229 15.67 -11.67 -4.29
N HIS A 230 16.64 -10.77 -4.43
CA HIS A 230 16.54 -9.65 -5.36
C HIS A 230 16.45 -10.26 -6.76
N ASP A 231 15.25 -10.61 -7.18
CA ASP A 231 15.00 -10.89 -8.57
C ASP A 231 14.94 -9.53 -9.26
N HIS A 232 16.09 -9.17 -9.84
CA HIS A 232 16.20 -8.03 -10.71
C HIS A 232 15.39 -8.36 -11.98
N GLY A 233 14.23 -7.78 -12.10
CA GLY A 233 13.62 -7.55 -13.40
C GLY A 233 14.65 -6.88 -14.33
N PRO A 234 14.44 -6.88 -15.65
CA PRO A 234 15.48 -6.62 -16.62
C PRO A 234 16.32 -5.40 -16.24
N SER A 235 17.60 -5.66 -16.04
CA SER A 235 18.60 -4.70 -15.63
C SER A 235 18.60 -3.50 -16.56
N CYS A 236 18.21 -2.35 -16.03
CA CYS A 236 18.71 -1.10 -16.57
C CYS A 236 20.18 -1.04 -16.15
N GLU A 237 21.09 -1.32 -17.08
CA GLU A 237 22.49 -0.99 -16.91
C GLU A 237 22.64 0.53 -16.86
N GLY A 238 22.86 1.04 -15.66
CA GLY A 238 23.07 2.46 -15.38
C GLY A 238 22.75 2.74 -13.93
N ASP A 239 23.78 3.01 -13.12
CA ASP A 239 23.74 3.33 -11.69
C ASP A 239 22.55 4.21 -11.31
N HIS A 240 21.81 3.79 -10.28
CA HIS A 240 20.70 4.38 -9.56
C HIS A 240 19.30 3.80 -9.84
N CYS A 241 19.02 2.60 -9.30
CA CYS A 241 17.67 2.21 -8.90
C CYS A 241 17.70 1.88 -7.40
N SER A 242 17.42 2.88 -6.58
CA SER A 242 17.04 2.73 -5.17
C SER A 242 15.62 3.27 -5.04
N VAL A 243 14.67 2.40 -4.77
CA VAL A 243 13.36 2.72 -4.17
C VAL A 243 13.11 1.72 -3.08
#